data_08b9b6e67aefb2089b7174879e880211
#
_entry.id   08b9b6e67aefb2089b7174879e880211
#
_cell.length_a   1.000
_cell.length_b   1.000
_cell.length_c   1.000
_cell.angle_alpha   90.00
_cell.angle_beta   90.00
_cell.angle_gamma   90.00
#
_symmetry.space_group_name_H-M   'P 1'
#
loop_
_entity.id
_entity.type
_entity.pdbx_description
1 polymer ?
#
loop_
_entity_poly.entity_id
_entity_poly.type
_entity_poly.pdbx_seq_one_letter_code
_entity_poly.pdbx_strand_id
1 'polypeptide(L)'
;MAVKLQEVVDKLGMKPLSAFSRLSGECSGGYVSDLLSDVMANAKAGDLWVTLQTHQNIVAVASLKEIAGIIIIGGREPEKTTLAKADEENIPILLTNLPAFEVVGRLYQMGISGGR
;
A
#
# COMPACT_ATOMS: atom_id res chain seq x y z
N MET A 1 -14.19 -4.01 8.79
CA MET A 1 -14.18 -5.30 8.09
C MET A 1 -12.88 -5.44 7.32
N ALA A 2 -12.23 -6.58 7.41
CA ALA A 2 -10.93 -6.79 6.74
C ALA A 2 -11.14 -7.32 5.33
N VAL A 3 -10.27 -6.91 4.41
CA VAL A 3 -10.31 -7.31 3.00
C VAL A 3 -8.94 -7.90 2.65
N LYS A 4 -8.93 -8.99 1.91
CA LYS A 4 -7.66 -9.61 1.51
C LYS A 4 -6.95 -8.77 0.45
N LEU A 5 -5.63 -8.68 0.57
CA LEU A 5 -4.83 -7.96 -0.41
C LEU A 5 -5.00 -8.52 -1.82
N GLN A 6 -5.09 -9.85 -1.94
CA GLN A 6 -5.31 -10.47 -3.24
C GLN A 6 -6.59 -9.96 -3.90
N GLU A 7 -7.63 -9.74 -3.13
CA GLU A 7 -8.89 -9.21 -3.65
C GLU A 7 -8.72 -7.78 -4.18
N VAL A 8 -7.92 -6.96 -3.49
CA VAL A 8 -7.61 -5.61 -3.96
C VAL A 8 -6.86 -5.69 -5.30
N VAL A 9 -5.84 -6.55 -5.36
CA VAL A 9 -5.07 -6.75 -6.58
C VAL A 9 -5.98 -7.14 -7.74
N ASP A 10 -6.84 -8.12 -7.53
CA ASP A 10 -7.70 -8.64 -8.58
C ASP A 10 -8.74 -7.63 -9.05
N LYS A 11 -9.41 -6.97 -8.11
CA LYS A 11 -10.50 -6.05 -8.45
C LYS A 11 -10.02 -4.75 -9.07
N LEU A 12 -8.86 -4.25 -8.64
CA LEU A 12 -8.34 -3.00 -9.18
C LEU A 12 -7.31 -3.21 -10.30
N GLY A 13 -6.97 -4.45 -10.60
CA GLY A 13 -6.01 -4.75 -11.65
C GLY A 13 -4.61 -4.25 -11.34
N MET A 14 -4.21 -4.29 -10.08
CA MET A 14 -2.89 -3.83 -9.66
C MET A 14 -1.84 -4.90 -9.91
N LYS A 15 -0.58 -4.44 -10.05
CA LYS A 15 0.54 -5.35 -10.26
C LYS A 15 1.33 -5.48 -8.96
N PRO A 16 1.33 -6.67 -8.34
CA PRO A 16 2.16 -6.87 -7.14
C PRO A 16 3.62 -6.97 -7.55
N LEU A 17 4.50 -6.30 -6.80
CA LEU A 17 5.92 -6.21 -7.11
C LEU A 17 6.83 -6.82 -6.04
N SER A 18 6.31 -7.08 -4.85
CA SER A 18 7.11 -7.59 -3.73
C SER A 18 6.27 -8.37 -2.74
N ALA A 19 6.92 -9.17 -1.91
CA ALA A 19 6.31 -9.90 -0.80
C ALA A 19 5.04 -10.65 -1.21
N PHE A 20 5.11 -11.42 -2.29
CA PHE A 20 3.93 -12.07 -2.89
C PHE A 20 3.20 -13.00 -1.92
N SER A 21 3.93 -13.60 -0.99
CA SER A 21 3.31 -14.50 0.00
C SER A 21 2.37 -13.77 0.96
N ARG A 22 2.51 -12.44 1.08
CA ARG A 22 1.67 -11.63 1.96
C ARG A 22 0.35 -11.24 1.32
N LEU A 23 0.13 -11.56 0.04
CA LEU A 23 -1.13 -11.23 -0.64
C LEU A 23 -2.33 -11.99 -0.07
N SER A 24 -2.09 -13.09 0.62
CA SER A 24 -3.15 -13.82 1.34
C SER A 24 -3.54 -13.11 2.65
N GLY A 25 -2.76 -12.12 3.07
CA GLY A 25 -3.06 -11.35 4.27
C GLY A 25 -4.17 -10.32 4.04
N GLU A 26 -4.56 -9.65 5.11
CA GLU A 26 -5.70 -8.73 5.10
C GLU A 26 -5.27 -7.30 5.39
N CYS A 27 -6.05 -6.35 4.87
CA CYS A 27 -5.97 -4.95 5.24
C CYS A 27 -7.29 -4.53 5.88
N SER A 28 -7.22 -3.58 6.81
CA SER A 28 -8.39 -3.15 7.58
C SER A 28 -8.72 -1.68 7.40
N GLY A 29 -7.89 -0.93 6.73
CA GLY A 29 -8.13 0.49 6.49
C GLY A 29 -7.20 1.01 5.42
N GLY A 30 -7.23 2.32 5.20
CA GLY A 30 -6.37 2.95 4.21
C GLY A 30 -5.93 4.33 4.64
N TYR A 31 -4.78 4.75 4.14
CA TYR A 31 -4.22 6.07 4.41
C TYR A 31 -3.54 6.59 3.16
N VAL A 32 -3.76 7.86 2.83
CA VAL A 32 -3.19 8.49 1.63
C VAL A 32 -2.32 9.66 2.06
N SER A 33 -1.03 9.58 1.77
CA SER A 33 -0.11 10.69 2.00
C SER A 33 1.22 10.42 1.34
N ASP A 34 1.89 11.49 0.89
CA ASP A 34 3.26 11.43 0.38
C ASP A 34 4.27 11.95 1.38
N LEU A 35 3.80 12.46 2.51
CA LEU A 35 4.66 13.02 3.55
C LEU A 35 4.92 11.95 4.60
N LEU A 36 6.16 11.48 4.68
CA LEU A 36 6.51 10.36 5.57
C LEU A 36 6.22 10.66 7.03
N SER A 37 6.46 11.89 7.47
CA SER A 37 6.19 12.26 8.87
C SER A 37 4.70 12.21 9.19
N ASP A 38 3.85 12.52 8.22
CA ASP A 38 2.40 12.42 8.39
C ASP A 38 1.97 10.95 8.50
N VAL A 39 2.52 10.09 7.64
CA VAL A 39 2.22 8.66 7.69
C VAL A 39 2.65 8.07 9.02
N MET A 40 3.86 8.42 9.48
CA MET A 40 4.36 7.97 10.78
C MET A 40 3.45 8.37 11.93
N ALA A 41 2.88 9.56 11.86
CA ALA A 41 2.04 10.07 12.95
C ALA A 41 0.62 9.49 12.91
N ASN A 42 0.07 9.24 11.74
CA ASN A 42 -1.37 9.05 11.60
C ASN A 42 -1.82 7.74 10.97
N ALA A 43 -0.99 7.04 10.22
CA ALA A 43 -1.38 5.75 9.67
C ALA A 43 -1.46 4.71 10.78
N LYS A 44 -2.24 3.68 10.55
CA LYS A 44 -2.49 2.62 11.55
C LYS A 44 -2.04 1.27 11.03
N ALA A 45 -1.72 0.37 11.94
CA ALA A 45 -1.39 -1.01 11.59
C ALA A 45 -2.53 -1.61 10.77
N GLY A 46 -2.17 -2.32 9.71
CA GLY A 46 -3.15 -2.93 8.82
C GLY A 46 -3.67 -2.02 7.71
N ASP A 47 -3.23 -0.76 7.65
CA ASP A 47 -3.62 0.15 6.58
C ASP A 47 -2.99 -0.24 5.25
N LEU A 48 -3.71 0.04 4.16
CA LEU A 48 -3.12 0.19 2.83
C LEU A 48 -2.68 1.63 2.68
N TRP A 49 -1.41 1.83 2.36
CA TRP A 49 -0.84 3.17 2.21
C TRP A 49 -0.77 3.53 0.73
N VAL A 50 -1.53 4.54 0.32
CA VAL A 50 -1.57 5.03 -1.07
C VAL A 50 -0.63 6.21 -1.18
N THR A 51 0.35 6.15 -2.10
CA THR A 51 1.39 7.18 -2.20
C THR A 51 1.97 7.27 -3.60
N LEU A 52 2.58 8.42 -3.90
CA LEU A 52 3.40 8.65 -5.10
C LEU A 52 4.88 8.37 -4.86
N GLN A 53 5.28 8.13 -3.62
CA GLN A 53 6.67 7.93 -3.24
C GLN A 53 7.22 6.62 -3.79
N THR A 54 8.48 6.63 -4.22
CA THR A 54 9.13 5.46 -4.83
C THR A 54 10.44 5.07 -4.16
N HIS A 55 10.90 5.86 -3.20
CA HIS A 55 12.18 5.64 -2.52
C HIS A 55 12.06 4.59 -1.42
N GLN A 56 13.18 3.93 -1.10
CA GLN A 56 13.19 2.83 -0.13
C GLN A 56 12.77 3.24 1.29
N ASN A 57 12.81 4.53 1.62
CA ASN A 57 12.39 4.99 2.94
C ASN A 57 10.90 4.73 3.21
N ILE A 58 10.07 4.53 2.17
CA ILE A 58 8.67 4.14 2.38
C ILE A 58 8.57 2.76 3.01
N VAL A 59 9.52 1.88 2.71
CA VAL A 59 9.52 0.52 3.27
C VAL A 59 9.82 0.57 4.76
N ALA A 60 10.77 1.42 5.17
CA ALA A 60 11.09 1.58 6.59
C ALA A 60 9.86 2.08 7.38
N VAL A 61 9.16 3.06 6.84
CA VAL A 61 7.94 3.59 7.46
C VAL A 61 6.86 2.51 7.53
N ALA A 62 6.65 1.78 6.44
CA ALA A 62 5.63 0.73 6.39
C ALA A 62 5.92 -0.37 7.43
N SER A 63 7.19 -0.74 7.58
CA SER A 63 7.58 -1.76 8.54
C SER A 63 7.32 -1.30 9.97
N LEU A 64 7.74 -0.07 10.29
CA LEU A 64 7.55 0.49 11.64
C LEU A 64 6.07 0.62 12.00
N LYS A 65 5.23 0.95 11.05
CA LYS A 65 3.80 1.16 11.28
C LYS A 65 2.97 -0.11 11.08
N GLU A 66 3.60 -1.20 10.71
CA GLU A 66 2.91 -2.47 10.41
C GLU A 66 1.83 -2.29 9.35
N ILE A 67 2.17 -1.56 8.29
CA ILE A 67 1.29 -1.30 7.15
C ILE A 67 1.06 -2.63 6.40
N ALA A 68 -0.16 -2.87 5.95
CA ALA A 68 -0.50 -4.10 5.25
C ALA A 68 0.10 -4.16 3.85
N GLY A 69 0.22 -3.03 3.19
CA GLY A 69 0.81 -2.94 1.87
C GLY A 69 0.88 -1.50 1.41
N ILE A 70 1.75 -1.23 0.42
CA ILE A 70 1.93 0.09 -0.17
C ILE A 70 1.38 0.04 -1.60
N ILE A 71 0.50 1.00 -1.93
CA ILE A 71 0.01 1.16 -3.30
C ILE A 71 0.69 2.37 -3.89
N ILE A 72 1.52 2.16 -4.94
CA ILE A 72 2.16 3.24 -5.66
C ILE A 72 1.32 3.55 -6.89
N ILE A 73 0.88 4.81 -7.00
CA ILE A 73 -0.10 5.25 -7.98
C ILE A 73 0.53 5.96 -9.16
N GLY A 74 -0.29 6.22 -10.19
CA GLY A 74 0.12 7.03 -11.33
C GLY A 74 1.17 6.38 -12.21
N GLY A 75 1.33 5.07 -12.14
CA GLY A 75 2.31 4.36 -12.95
C GLY A 75 3.76 4.62 -12.58
N ARG A 76 4.02 5.15 -11.39
CA ARG A 76 5.39 5.49 -10.97
C ARG A 76 6.12 4.23 -10.53
N GLU A 77 7.23 3.93 -11.20
CA GLU A 77 8.01 2.74 -10.87
C GLU A 77 8.84 2.96 -9.61
N PRO A 78 8.77 2.06 -8.62
CA PRO A 78 9.66 2.15 -7.47
C PRO A 78 11.10 1.83 -7.87
N GLU A 79 12.05 2.39 -7.12
CA GLU A 79 13.47 2.10 -7.34
C GLU A 79 13.74 0.62 -7.05
N LYS A 80 14.78 0.06 -7.70
CA LYS A 80 15.13 -1.34 -7.48
C LYS A 80 15.48 -1.62 -6.03
N THR A 81 16.16 -0.67 -5.39
CA THR A 81 16.50 -0.79 -3.96
C THR A 81 15.24 -0.84 -3.09
N THR A 82 14.19 -0.14 -3.50
CA THR A 82 12.91 -0.15 -2.79
C THR A 82 12.29 -1.54 -2.83
N LEU A 83 12.28 -2.17 -4.01
CA LEU A 83 11.71 -3.51 -4.15
C LEU A 83 12.51 -4.56 -3.37
N ALA A 84 13.84 -4.45 -3.42
CA ALA A 84 14.71 -5.37 -2.67
C ALA A 84 14.44 -5.25 -1.17
N LYS A 85 14.34 -4.02 -0.68
CA LYS A 85 14.05 -3.77 0.74
C LYS A 85 12.66 -4.26 1.12
N ALA A 86 11.69 -4.07 0.23
CA ALA A 86 10.31 -4.50 0.47
C ALA A 86 10.22 -6.02 0.61
N ASP A 87 10.94 -6.76 -0.24
CA ASP A 87 11.00 -8.22 -0.11
C ASP A 87 11.67 -8.63 1.20
N GLU A 88 12.76 -7.98 1.55
CA GLU A 88 13.49 -8.25 2.78
C GLU A 88 12.62 -8.02 4.01
N GLU A 89 11.85 -6.93 4.03
CA GLU A 89 10.97 -6.56 5.14
C GLU A 89 9.58 -7.17 5.02
N ASN A 90 9.34 -7.91 3.95
CA ASN A 90 8.07 -8.59 3.71
C ASN A 90 6.88 -7.63 3.61
N ILE A 91 7.09 -6.51 2.90
CA ILE A 91 6.06 -5.48 2.66
C ILE A 91 5.59 -5.59 1.21
N PRO A 92 4.30 -5.88 0.96
CA PRO A 92 3.77 -5.89 -0.41
C PRO A 92 3.75 -4.48 -1.00
N ILE A 93 4.27 -4.35 -2.23
CA ILE A 93 4.13 -3.13 -3.02
C ILE A 93 3.27 -3.46 -4.21
N LEU A 94 2.20 -2.69 -4.40
CA LEU A 94 1.24 -2.86 -5.48
C LEU A 94 1.34 -1.63 -6.38
N LEU A 95 1.46 -1.86 -7.69
CA LEU A 95 1.60 -0.78 -8.66
C LEU A 95 0.31 -0.62 -9.46
N THR A 96 -0.11 0.62 -9.68
CA THR A 96 -1.28 0.92 -10.51
C THR A 96 -1.03 2.18 -11.32
N ASN A 97 -1.65 2.25 -12.51
CA ASN A 97 -1.64 3.47 -13.32
C ASN A 97 -2.73 4.46 -12.90
N LEU A 98 -3.64 4.04 -12.02
CA LEU A 98 -4.74 4.91 -11.60
C LEU A 98 -4.25 6.07 -10.74
N PRO A 99 -4.91 7.23 -10.83
CA PRO A 99 -4.62 8.34 -9.91
C PRO A 99 -5.17 8.05 -8.51
N ALA A 100 -4.69 8.79 -7.53
CA ALA A 100 -5.07 8.58 -6.12
C ALA A 100 -6.59 8.62 -5.91
N PHE A 101 -7.26 9.59 -6.54
CA PHE A 101 -8.69 9.77 -6.35
C PHE A 101 -9.48 8.52 -6.75
N GLU A 102 -9.11 7.90 -7.90
CA GLU A 102 -9.76 6.68 -8.37
C GLU A 102 -9.45 5.49 -7.45
N VAL A 103 -8.19 5.36 -7.04
CA VAL A 103 -7.79 4.26 -6.16
C VAL A 103 -8.58 4.32 -4.86
N VAL A 104 -8.61 5.48 -4.24
CA VAL A 104 -9.30 5.65 -2.96
C VAL A 104 -10.80 5.38 -3.10
N GLY A 105 -11.42 5.90 -4.16
CA GLY A 105 -12.84 5.65 -4.40
C GLY A 105 -13.16 4.17 -4.53
N ARG A 106 -12.35 3.44 -5.28
CA ARG A 106 -12.54 2.00 -5.48
C ARG A 106 -12.30 1.20 -4.21
N LEU A 107 -11.28 1.57 -3.44
CA LEU A 107 -11.03 0.93 -2.15
C LEU A 107 -12.20 1.15 -1.19
N TYR A 108 -12.74 2.36 -1.19
CA TYR A 108 -13.89 2.68 -0.33
C TYR A 108 -15.11 1.82 -0.70
N GLN A 109 -15.34 1.61 -1.99
CA GLN A 109 -16.43 0.75 -2.47
C GLN A 109 -16.25 -0.71 -2.04
N MET A 110 -15.02 -1.14 -1.79
CA MET A 110 -14.72 -2.47 -1.29
C MET A 110 -14.89 -2.59 0.23
N GLY A 111 -15.22 -1.51 0.91
CA GLY A 111 -15.35 -1.48 2.36
C GLY A 111 -14.09 -1.06 3.10
N ILE A 112 -13.06 -0.59 2.40
CA ILE A 112 -11.82 -0.13 3.01
C ILE A 112 -11.95 1.37 3.26
N SER A 113 -11.89 1.76 4.53
CA SER A 113 -12.12 3.15 4.93
C SER A 113 -10.96 3.64 5.78
N GLY A 114 -10.75 4.96 5.79
CA GLY A 114 -9.73 5.59 6.63
C GLY A 114 -10.24 6.00 7.99
N GLY A 115 -11.55 5.89 8.22
CA GLY A 115 -12.18 6.42 9.43
C GLY A 115 -12.38 5.43 10.56
N ARG A 116 -11.60 4.37 10.62
CA ARG A 116 -11.72 3.35 11.64
C ARG A 116 -11.01 3.69 12.93
#